data_7ad5738a313ca65c43b5743b45a86576
#
_entry.id   7ad5738a313ca65c43b5743b45a86576
#
_cell.length_a   1.000
_cell.length_b   1.000
_cell.length_c   1.000
_cell.angle_alpha   90.00
_cell.angle_beta   90.00
_cell.angle_gamma   90.00
#
_symmetry.space_group_name_H-M   'P 1'
#
loop_
_entity.id
_entity.type
_entity.pdbx_description
1 polymer ?
#
loop_
_entity_poly.entity_id
_entity_poly.type
_entity_poly.pdbx_seq_one_letter_code
_entity_poly.pdbx_strand_id
1 'polypeptide(L)'
;MIKFLGHAGFLYETNNEIILMDPWMSKEGAFDSSWYQFPSNHDLGDDIRDIITDTNKEIYIYISHEHKDHFDVPYLRTLELSKINFITPKFRRDHVASVLHKLNPKSVT
;
A
#
# COMPACT_ATOMS: atom_id res chain seq x y z
N MET A 1 7.20 -3.21 16.03
CA MET A 1 8.30 -2.81 15.12
C MET A 1 7.77 -1.84 14.08
N ILE A 2 8.53 -0.78 13.82
CA ILE A 2 8.22 0.20 12.76
C ILE A 2 9.37 0.19 11.76
N LYS A 3 9.06 0.13 10.47
CA LYS A 3 10.04 0.17 9.40
C LYS A 3 9.69 1.25 8.39
N PHE A 4 10.66 2.12 8.08
CA PHE A 4 10.52 3.13 7.04
C PHE A 4 10.70 2.46 5.66
N LEU A 5 9.75 2.70 4.74
CA LEU A 5 9.73 2.08 3.41
C LEU A 5 10.25 2.99 2.31
N GLY A 6 10.59 4.23 2.64
CA GLY A 6 10.94 5.27 1.66
C GLY A 6 9.81 6.25 1.47
N HIS A 7 10.13 7.48 1.06
CA HIS A 7 9.20 8.58 0.86
C HIS A 7 8.27 8.76 2.07
N ALA A 8 6.96 8.58 1.93
CA ALA A 8 6.00 8.67 3.04
C ALA A 8 5.56 7.31 3.56
N GLY A 9 6.17 6.22 3.10
CA GLY A 9 5.74 4.87 3.42
C GLY A 9 6.33 4.32 4.71
N PHE A 10 5.49 3.64 5.50
CA PHE A 10 5.89 2.97 6.74
C PHE A 10 5.22 1.60 6.83
N LEU A 11 5.93 0.66 7.46
CA LEU A 11 5.37 -0.60 7.90
C LEU A 11 5.41 -0.65 9.42
N TYR A 12 4.29 -0.96 10.04
CA TYR A 12 4.18 -1.17 11.47
C TYR A 12 3.65 -2.57 11.73
N GLU A 13 4.36 -3.35 12.51
CA GLU A 13 4.00 -4.74 12.83
C GLU A 13 3.80 -4.92 14.32
N THR A 14 2.65 -5.51 14.70
CA THR A 14 2.34 -5.95 16.05
C THR A 14 2.28 -7.48 16.08
N ASN A 15 1.92 -8.07 17.25
CA ASN A 15 1.75 -9.52 17.35
C ASN A 15 0.60 -10.04 16.47
N ASN A 16 -0.43 -9.21 16.21
CA ASN A 16 -1.66 -9.64 15.54
C ASN A 16 -1.90 -8.92 14.21
N GLU A 17 -1.17 -7.84 13.91
CA GLU A 17 -1.50 -6.99 12.77
C GLU A 17 -0.25 -6.54 12.02
N ILE A 18 -0.43 -6.31 10.71
CA ILE A 18 0.54 -5.62 9.86
C ILE A 18 -0.17 -4.40 9.29
N ILE A 19 0.42 -3.22 9.45
CA ILE A 19 -0.13 -1.97 8.96
C ILE A 19 0.88 -1.32 8.02
N LEU A 20 0.47 -1.08 6.78
CA LEU A 20 1.23 -0.33 5.80
C LEU A 20 0.61 1.05 5.63
N MET A 21 1.45 2.07 5.55
CA MET A 21 1.02 3.44 5.31
C MET A 21 1.62 3.96 4.02
N ASP A 22 0.79 4.37 3.08
CA ASP A 22 1.18 4.98 1.80
C ASP A 22 2.35 4.25 1.12
N PRO A 23 2.27 2.93 0.86
CA PRO A 23 3.39 2.20 0.26
C PRO A 23 3.57 2.59 -1.21
N TRP A 24 4.74 3.13 -1.54
CA TRP A 24 5.14 3.46 -2.91
C TRP A 24 6.36 2.63 -3.29
N MET A 25 6.14 1.52 -4.00
CA MET A 25 7.17 0.51 -4.26
C MET A 25 7.12 -0.06 -5.69
N SER A 26 6.38 0.55 -6.60
CA SER A 26 6.34 0.07 -7.97
C SER A 26 7.60 0.45 -8.75
N LYS A 27 7.98 -0.39 -9.69
CA LYS A 27 9.15 -0.18 -10.55
C LYS A 27 8.92 0.96 -11.55
N GLU A 28 7.67 1.21 -11.90
CA GLU A 28 7.28 2.24 -12.87
C GLU A 28 7.40 3.66 -12.33
N GLY A 29 7.60 3.82 -11.00
CA GLY A 29 7.59 5.13 -10.38
C GLY A 29 6.19 5.71 -10.24
N ALA A 30 6.07 7.03 -10.07
CA ALA A 30 4.81 7.73 -9.92
C ALA A 30 4.67 8.82 -10.98
N PHE A 31 3.44 9.36 -11.12
CA PHE A 31 3.14 10.44 -12.08
C PHE A 31 3.61 10.09 -13.49
N ASP A 32 3.15 8.93 -14.01
CA ASP A 32 3.45 8.43 -15.36
C ASP A 32 4.95 8.32 -15.62
N SER A 33 5.68 7.78 -14.63
CA SER A 33 7.14 7.60 -14.66
C SER A 33 7.94 8.89 -14.59
N SER A 34 7.32 10.01 -14.17
CA SER A 34 8.03 11.28 -13.94
C SER A 34 8.82 11.30 -12.65
N TRP A 35 8.37 10.53 -11.63
CA TRP A 35 8.97 10.50 -10.31
C TRP A 35 9.41 9.10 -9.94
N TYR A 36 10.65 8.99 -9.43
CA TYR A 36 11.20 7.76 -8.90
C TYR A 36 11.78 8.00 -7.52
N GLN A 37 11.78 6.97 -6.69
CA GLN A 37 12.44 7.03 -5.39
C GLN A 37 13.93 6.82 -5.52
N PHE A 38 14.69 7.53 -4.69
CA PHE A 38 16.12 7.32 -4.53
C PHE A 38 16.47 7.27 -3.04
N PRO A 39 17.06 6.17 -2.54
CA PRO A 39 17.31 4.93 -3.30
C PRO A 39 16.02 4.20 -3.66
N SER A 40 16.11 3.34 -4.69
CA SER A 40 14.98 2.51 -5.13
C SER A 40 14.59 1.50 -4.04
N ASN A 41 13.29 1.23 -3.88
CA ASN A 41 12.77 0.32 -2.86
C ASN A 41 11.91 -0.82 -3.42
N HIS A 42 11.94 -1.09 -4.72
CA HIS A 42 11.06 -2.12 -5.28
C HIS A 42 11.41 -3.55 -4.80
N ASP A 43 12.67 -3.82 -4.43
CA ASP A 43 13.05 -5.11 -3.83
C ASP A 43 12.39 -5.28 -2.46
N LEU A 44 12.30 -4.21 -1.68
CA LEU A 44 11.56 -4.21 -0.42
C LEU A 44 10.06 -4.47 -0.65
N GLY A 45 9.51 -3.97 -1.75
CA GLY A 45 8.14 -4.24 -2.15
C GLY A 45 7.89 -5.73 -2.40
N ASP A 46 8.84 -6.42 -3.01
CA ASP A 46 8.77 -7.87 -3.22
C ASP A 46 8.79 -8.63 -1.89
N ASP A 47 9.65 -8.23 -0.95
CA ASP A 47 9.72 -8.83 0.38
C ASP A 47 8.41 -8.65 1.16
N ILE A 48 7.81 -7.48 1.10
CA ILE A 48 6.52 -7.19 1.76
C ILE A 48 5.40 -8.02 1.14
N ARG A 49 5.40 -8.18 -0.17
CA ARG A 49 4.41 -9.03 -0.86
C ARG A 49 4.47 -10.45 -0.33
N ASP A 50 5.68 -11.02 -0.17
CA ASP A 50 5.87 -12.36 0.36
C ASP A 50 5.37 -12.47 1.80
N ILE A 51 5.64 -11.46 2.64
CA ILE A 51 5.14 -11.43 4.02
C ILE A 51 3.61 -11.43 4.04
N ILE A 52 2.96 -10.62 3.22
CA ILE A 52 1.50 -10.55 3.13
C ILE A 52 0.91 -11.90 2.72
N THR A 53 1.51 -12.55 1.74
CA THR A 53 1.03 -13.85 1.24
C THR A 53 1.12 -14.93 2.32
N ASP A 54 2.17 -14.92 3.13
CA ASP A 54 2.47 -16.02 4.08
C ASP A 54 1.91 -15.78 5.48
N THR A 55 1.57 -14.55 5.87
CA THR A 55 1.16 -14.22 7.24
C THR A 55 -0.26 -14.66 7.54
N ASN A 56 -0.52 -14.98 8.82
CA ASN A 56 -1.87 -15.18 9.36
C ASN A 56 -2.39 -13.92 10.09
N LYS A 57 -1.59 -12.86 10.16
CA LYS A 57 -1.98 -11.62 10.83
C LYS A 57 -3.00 -10.85 10.00
N GLU A 58 -3.80 -10.01 10.66
CA GLU A 58 -4.66 -9.06 9.96
C GLU A 58 -3.81 -8.00 9.28
N ILE A 59 -4.16 -7.65 8.04
CA ILE A 59 -3.39 -6.71 7.23
C ILE A 59 -4.25 -5.49 6.94
N TYR A 60 -3.71 -4.32 7.27
CA TYR A 60 -4.32 -3.02 7.00
C TYR A 60 -3.39 -2.18 6.15
N ILE A 61 -3.93 -1.53 5.13
CA ILE A 61 -3.19 -0.56 4.33
C ILE A 61 -3.93 0.77 4.39
N TYR A 62 -3.25 1.79 4.89
CA TYR A 62 -3.76 3.14 4.97
C TYR A 62 -3.27 3.94 3.76
N ILE A 63 -4.20 4.58 3.04
CA ILE A 63 -3.91 5.47 1.92
C ILE A 63 -4.36 6.87 2.31
N SER A 64 -3.42 7.80 2.44
CA SER A 64 -3.72 9.14 2.93
C SER A 64 -4.43 10.01 1.89
N HIS A 65 -4.08 9.89 0.62
CA HIS A 65 -4.70 10.66 -0.48
C HIS A 65 -4.38 10.03 -1.84
N GLU A 66 -4.90 10.63 -2.92
CA GLU A 66 -4.88 10.03 -4.25
C GLU A 66 -3.60 10.23 -5.06
N HIS A 67 -2.64 11.04 -4.61
CA HIS A 67 -1.39 11.25 -5.33
C HIS A 67 -0.62 9.94 -5.51
N LYS A 68 -0.03 9.72 -6.68
CA LYS A 68 0.53 8.43 -7.07
C LYS A 68 1.75 8.01 -6.25
N ASP A 69 2.44 8.94 -5.60
CA ASP A 69 3.53 8.66 -4.67
C ASP A 69 3.04 8.22 -3.28
N HIS A 70 1.73 8.27 -3.04
CA HIS A 70 1.06 7.74 -1.84
C HIS A 70 0.06 6.64 -2.18
N PHE A 71 -0.51 6.65 -3.38
CA PHE A 71 -1.50 5.69 -3.84
C PHE A 71 -0.96 4.94 -5.06
N ASP A 72 -0.16 3.92 -4.79
CA ASP A 72 0.54 3.13 -5.80
C ASP A 72 -0.31 1.94 -6.26
N VAL A 73 -1.27 2.18 -7.13
CA VAL A 73 -2.18 1.15 -7.62
C VAL A 73 -1.45 0.00 -8.33
N PRO A 74 -0.44 0.24 -9.18
CA PRO A 74 0.31 -0.87 -9.79
C PRO A 74 0.91 -1.81 -8.77
N TYR A 75 1.48 -1.30 -7.68
CA TYR A 75 2.02 -2.13 -6.60
C TYR A 75 0.90 -2.87 -5.86
N LEU A 76 -0.18 -2.17 -5.49
CA LEU A 76 -1.28 -2.75 -4.74
C LEU A 76 -1.93 -3.93 -5.47
N ARG A 77 -2.02 -3.87 -6.80
CA ARG A 77 -2.55 -4.95 -7.61
C ARG A 77 -1.73 -6.24 -7.54
N THR A 78 -0.47 -6.16 -7.14
CA THR A 78 0.40 -7.34 -7.02
C THR A 78 0.23 -8.08 -5.70
N LEU A 79 -0.49 -7.50 -4.74
CA LEU A 79 -0.65 -8.07 -3.41
C LEU A 79 -1.81 -9.09 -3.35
N GLU A 80 -1.83 -9.90 -2.29
CA GLU A 80 -2.95 -10.81 -1.99
C GLU A 80 -4.13 -10.01 -1.44
N LEU A 81 -4.91 -9.40 -2.34
CA LEU A 81 -5.93 -8.41 -1.99
C LEU A 81 -7.04 -8.96 -1.09
N SER A 82 -7.34 -10.26 -1.19
CA SER A 82 -8.37 -10.90 -0.36
C SER A 82 -8.04 -10.90 1.14
N LYS A 83 -6.78 -10.64 1.50
CA LYS A 83 -6.33 -10.54 2.89
C LYS A 83 -6.29 -9.11 3.41
N ILE A 84 -6.51 -8.10 2.56
CA ILE A 84 -6.19 -6.72 2.87
C ILE A 84 -7.43 -5.92 3.22
N ASN A 85 -7.35 -5.21 4.34
CA ASN A 85 -8.32 -4.20 4.76
C ASN A 85 -7.73 -2.83 4.47
N PHE A 86 -8.35 -2.06 3.58
CA PHE A 86 -7.92 -0.71 3.27
C PHE A 86 -8.61 0.30 4.17
N ILE A 87 -7.86 1.30 4.62
CA ILE A 87 -8.36 2.42 5.39
C ILE A 87 -7.97 3.70 4.67
N THR A 88 -8.93 4.57 4.45
CA THR A 88 -8.70 5.86 3.81
C THR A 88 -9.58 6.93 4.45
N PRO A 89 -9.08 8.17 4.59
CA PRO A 89 -9.92 9.27 5.07
C PRO A 89 -11.09 9.50 4.13
N LYS A 90 -12.21 9.98 4.66
CA LYS A 90 -13.32 10.44 3.82
C LYS A 90 -12.95 11.75 3.15
N PHE A 91 -13.02 11.75 1.83
CA PHE A 91 -12.81 12.94 1.02
C PHE A 91 -14.15 13.39 0.42
N ARG A 92 -14.19 14.65 0.01
CA ARG A 92 -15.36 15.20 -0.70
C ARG A 92 -15.65 14.43 -1.99
N ARG A 93 -14.58 13.89 -2.64
CA ARG A 93 -14.68 12.95 -3.77
C ARG A 93 -13.98 11.67 -3.36
N ASP A 94 -14.71 10.57 -3.35
CA ASP A 94 -14.19 9.27 -2.90
C ASP A 94 -13.45 8.52 -4.01
N HIS A 95 -12.51 9.19 -4.71
CA HIS A 95 -11.77 8.57 -5.81
C HIS A 95 -10.94 7.38 -5.33
N VAL A 96 -10.20 7.54 -4.23
CA VAL A 96 -9.39 6.46 -3.67
C VAL A 96 -10.27 5.26 -3.30
N ALA A 97 -11.34 5.49 -2.55
CA ALA A 97 -12.25 4.41 -2.15
C ALA A 97 -12.87 3.71 -3.37
N SER A 98 -13.26 4.47 -4.39
CA SER A 98 -13.83 3.92 -5.62
C SER A 98 -12.84 2.99 -6.33
N VAL A 99 -11.57 3.39 -6.46
CA VAL A 99 -10.53 2.56 -7.07
C VAL A 99 -10.26 1.32 -6.22
N LEU A 100 -10.18 1.47 -4.90
CA LEU A 100 -9.93 0.35 -3.99
C LEU A 100 -11.04 -0.70 -4.06
N HIS A 101 -12.31 -0.28 -4.12
CA HIS A 101 -13.42 -1.23 -4.27
C HIS A 101 -13.31 -2.05 -5.56
N LYS A 102 -12.81 -1.46 -6.65
CA LYS A 102 -12.61 -2.17 -7.92
C LYS A 102 -11.52 -3.23 -7.85
N LEU A 103 -10.63 -3.17 -6.86
CA LEU A 103 -9.57 -4.18 -6.65
C LEU A 103 -10.08 -5.41 -5.90
N ASN A 104 -11.31 -5.39 -5.39
CA ASN A 104 -11.94 -6.46 -4.61
C ASN A 104 -11.11 -6.90 -3.40
N PRO A 105 -10.72 -5.97 -2.50
CA PRO A 105 -10.00 -6.34 -1.28
C PRO A 105 -10.94 -6.96 -0.25
N LYS A 106 -10.40 -7.38 0.89
CA LYS A 106 -11.19 -7.89 2.01
C LYS A 106 -12.16 -6.83 2.53
N SER A 107 -11.71 -5.60 2.67
CA SER A 107 -12.58 -4.47 3.07
C SER A 107 -12.00 -3.12 2.64
N VAL A 108 -12.86 -2.11 2.58
CA VAL A 108 -12.48 -0.69 2.44
C VAL A 108 -13.31 0.09 3.46
N THR A 109 -12.64 0.85 4.31
CA THR A 109 -13.30 1.62 5.36
C THR A 109 -12.95 3.09 5.27
#